data_45c360bd82df62dda1315835262ed379
#
_entry.id   45c360bd82df62dda1315835262ed379
#
_cell.length_a   1.000
_cell.length_b   1.000
_cell.length_c   1.000
_cell.angle_alpha   90.00
_cell.angle_beta   90.00
_cell.angle_gamma   90.00
#
_symmetry.space_group_name_H-M   'P 1'
#
loop_
_entity.id
_entity.type
_entity.pdbx_description
1 polymer ?
#
loop_
_entity_poly.entity_id
_entity_poly.type
_entity_poly.pdbx_seq_one_letter_code
_entity_poly.pdbx_strand_id
1 'polypeptide(L)'
;MTHRHDSIRMNNHHISATALGRMLRGVLCAVALGLPCSLYAQQATYYASATGEKGAALKTALSRIVRDHTVRTYANLWDDFRETDCRPDGKVWDMYSCITDFTFGDDQAGNFRAEGDKYNREHSFPKSWWGGSSGEAAYTDLFHLYPTDGYVNGMRGNLPFGEVKSVTKQSAQGFSKVGPCSVSGYSGTVFEPADEYKGDFARTYFYMATAYESSFAAWAESEGGIMLAGNAWPGFKAWALDMLLQWAEDDPVSEKERDRNEAVYGIQHNRNPYIDYPGLEQYVWGECQDVAFDAADYKDPATIVGISVPVAAPSDADVPVYDLQGRRIARRHLHGIRIENGKKVAH
;
A
#
# COMPACT_ATOMS: atom_id res chain seq x y z
N MET A 1 -85.81 -5.31 18.45
CA MET A 1 -84.81 -4.70 17.55
C MET A 1 -83.47 -5.28 17.87
N THR A 2 -83.09 -6.27 17.10
CA THR A 2 -81.93 -7.14 17.35
C THR A 2 -80.79 -6.77 16.32
N HIS A 3 -79.66 -6.31 16.84
CA HIS A 3 -78.46 -6.14 16.05
C HIS A 3 -77.59 -7.40 16.04
N ARG A 4 -77.37 -7.96 14.86
CA ARG A 4 -76.40 -9.03 14.61
C ARG A 4 -74.99 -8.42 14.45
N HIS A 5 -74.00 -8.97 15.16
CA HIS A 5 -72.61 -8.77 14.92
C HIS A 5 -72.08 -9.88 13.99
N ASP A 6 -71.64 -9.51 12.81
CA ASP A 6 -70.86 -10.37 11.90
C ASP A 6 -69.41 -10.31 12.28
N SER A 7 -68.78 -11.43 12.67
CA SER A 7 -67.34 -11.59 12.94
C SER A 7 -66.62 -11.97 11.65
N ILE A 8 -65.76 -11.08 11.16
CA ILE A 8 -64.84 -11.38 10.05
C ILE A 8 -63.64 -12.15 10.64
N ARG A 9 -63.47 -13.40 10.22
CA ARG A 9 -62.27 -14.20 10.49
C ARG A 9 -61.13 -13.77 9.55
N MET A 10 -60.05 -13.20 10.09
CA MET A 10 -58.78 -13.02 9.36
C MET A 10 -57.98 -14.30 9.42
N ASN A 11 -57.67 -14.87 8.26
CA ASN A 11 -56.71 -15.97 8.08
C ASN A 11 -55.28 -15.45 8.17
N ASN A 12 -54.59 -15.72 9.25
CA ASN A 12 -53.15 -15.48 9.38
C ASN A 12 -52.39 -16.63 8.67
N HIS A 13 -51.81 -16.33 7.51
CA HIS A 13 -50.80 -17.20 6.94
C HIS A 13 -49.47 -16.98 7.68
N HIS A 14 -49.12 -17.93 8.53
CA HIS A 14 -47.77 -18.02 9.12
C HIS A 14 -46.78 -18.39 8.02
N ILE A 15 -46.03 -17.42 7.53
CA ILE A 15 -44.80 -17.71 6.74
C ILE A 15 -43.72 -18.14 7.71
N SER A 16 -43.23 -19.38 7.54
CA SER A 16 -42.24 -19.99 8.41
C SER A 16 -40.92 -19.19 8.38
N ALA A 17 -40.43 -18.78 9.55
CA ALA A 17 -39.16 -18.06 9.73
C ALA A 17 -37.93 -18.81 9.15
N THR A 18 -38.08 -20.11 8.86
CA THR A 18 -37.02 -20.96 8.25
C THR A 18 -36.84 -20.72 6.75
N ALA A 19 -37.88 -20.26 6.03
CA ALA A 19 -37.77 -19.95 4.59
C ALA A 19 -37.07 -18.62 4.35
N LEU A 20 -37.32 -17.61 5.20
CA LEU A 20 -36.70 -16.30 5.12
C LEU A 20 -35.19 -16.37 5.44
N GLY A 21 -34.79 -17.17 6.43
CA GLY A 21 -33.36 -17.35 6.78
C GLY A 21 -32.52 -18.07 5.72
N ARG A 22 -33.15 -18.94 4.92
CA ARG A 22 -32.47 -19.62 3.81
C ARG A 22 -32.29 -18.72 2.56
N MET A 23 -33.25 -17.84 2.27
CA MET A 23 -33.13 -16.85 1.20
C MET A 23 -32.08 -15.79 1.51
N LEU A 24 -32.01 -15.29 2.77
CA LEU A 24 -30.99 -14.31 3.15
C LEU A 24 -29.56 -14.88 3.09
N ARG A 25 -29.37 -16.16 3.48
CA ARG A 25 -28.04 -16.80 3.38
C ARG A 25 -27.63 -17.07 1.94
N GLY A 26 -28.55 -17.38 1.04
CA GLY A 26 -28.26 -17.56 -0.38
C GLY A 26 -27.89 -16.26 -1.09
N VAL A 27 -28.49 -15.14 -0.73
CA VAL A 27 -28.17 -13.82 -1.28
C VAL A 27 -26.83 -13.31 -0.75
N LEU A 28 -26.48 -13.52 0.52
CA LEU A 28 -25.17 -13.14 1.06
C LEU A 28 -24.02 -13.92 0.42
N CYS A 29 -24.19 -15.24 0.17
CA CYS A 29 -23.15 -16.02 -0.49
C CYS A 29 -22.99 -15.66 -1.99
N ALA A 30 -24.07 -15.28 -2.67
CA ALA A 30 -23.99 -14.85 -4.09
C ALA A 30 -23.34 -13.48 -4.25
N VAL A 31 -23.51 -12.56 -3.29
CA VAL A 31 -22.85 -11.25 -3.29
C VAL A 31 -21.36 -11.37 -2.98
N ALA A 32 -20.95 -12.23 -2.05
CA ALA A 32 -19.54 -12.44 -1.70
C ALA A 32 -18.72 -13.11 -2.81
N LEU A 33 -19.34 -13.92 -3.69
CA LEU A 33 -18.65 -14.55 -4.83
C LEU A 33 -18.65 -13.68 -6.10
N GLY A 34 -19.48 -12.66 -6.18
CA GLY A 34 -19.55 -11.75 -7.34
C GLY A 34 -18.59 -10.56 -7.29
N LEU A 35 -18.18 -10.12 -6.09
CA LEU A 35 -17.32 -8.95 -5.91
C LEU A 35 -15.92 -9.11 -6.50
N PRO A 36 -15.16 -10.20 -6.28
CA PRO A 36 -13.82 -10.32 -6.84
C PRO A 36 -13.83 -10.42 -8.39
N CYS A 37 -14.80 -11.10 -8.99
CA CYS A 37 -14.91 -11.17 -10.46
C CYS A 37 -15.19 -9.80 -11.10
N SER A 38 -15.95 -8.93 -10.48
CA SER A 38 -16.27 -7.60 -11.02
C SER A 38 -15.06 -6.65 -10.93
N LEU A 39 -14.27 -6.72 -9.85
CA LEU A 39 -13.06 -5.93 -9.67
C LEU A 39 -11.97 -6.33 -10.68
N TYR A 40 -11.72 -7.61 -10.87
CA TYR A 40 -10.77 -8.10 -11.89
C TYR A 40 -11.18 -7.67 -13.31
N ALA A 41 -12.46 -7.75 -13.65
CA ALA A 41 -12.95 -7.31 -14.95
C ALA A 41 -12.79 -5.80 -15.15
N GLN A 42 -12.97 -5.00 -14.11
CA GLN A 42 -12.77 -3.55 -14.14
C GLN A 42 -11.28 -3.20 -14.30
N GLN A 43 -10.39 -3.84 -13.56
CA GLN A 43 -8.94 -3.67 -13.69
C GLN A 43 -8.46 -4.06 -15.09
N ALA A 44 -8.85 -5.23 -15.59
CA ALA A 44 -8.49 -5.67 -16.94
C ALA A 44 -8.92 -4.68 -18.02
N THR A 45 -10.11 -4.08 -17.89
CA THR A 45 -10.58 -3.04 -18.81
C THR A 45 -9.79 -1.75 -18.68
N TYR A 46 -9.44 -1.34 -17.45
CA TYR A 46 -8.69 -0.13 -17.18
C TYR A 46 -7.29 -0.17 -17.81
N TYR A 47 -6.61 -1.32 -17.76
CA TYR A 47 -5.27 -1.50 -18.30
C TYR A 47 -5.22 -2.16 -19.69
N ALA A 48 -6.35 -2.34 -20.37
CA ALA A 48 -6.44 -3.07 -21.64
C ALA A 48 -5.49 -2.55 -22.72
N SER A 49 -5.26 -1.22 -22.77
CA SER A 49 -4.36 -0.60 -23.76
C SER A 49 -2.88 -0.86 -23.54
N ALA A 50 -2.48 -1.46 -22.42
CA ALA A 50 -1.12 -1.89 -22.15
C ALA A 50 -0.89 -3.37 -22.49
N THR A 51 -1.93 -4.14 -22.82
CA THR A 51 -1.84 -5.55 -23.20
C THR A 51 -0.98 -5.74 -24.44
N GLY A 52 -0.04 -6.68 -24.38
CA GLY A 52 0.92 -6.97 -25.45
C GLY A 52 2.26 -6.24 -25.31
N GLU A 53 2.34 -5.21 -24.47
CA GLU A 53 3.55 -4.43 -24.25
C GLU A 53 4.50 -5.12 -23.26
N LYS A 54 5.80 -4.73 -23.29
CA LYS A 54 6.89 -5.32 -22.49
C LYS A 54 7.89 -4.28 -22.04
N GLY A 55 8.54 -4.50 -20.91
CA GLY A 55 9.67 -3.70 -20.43
C GLY A 55 9.41 -2.20 -20.49
N ALA A 56 10.28 -1.45 -21.15
CA ALA A 56 10.15 0.00 -21.31
C ALA A 56 8.86 0.43 -22.02
N ALA A 57 8.42 -0.34 -23.04
CA ALA A 57 7.19 -0.04 -23.76
C ALA A 57 5.95 -0.25 -22.88
N LEU A 58 5.96 -1.29 -22.03
CA LEU A 58 4.92 -1.53 -21.03
C LEU A 58 4.85 -0.35 -20.06
N LYS A 59 5.97 0.10 -19.50
CA LYS A 59 6.02 1.26 -18.61
C LYS A 59 5.40 2.50 -19.25
N THR A 60 5.75 2.78 -20.51
CA THR A 60 5.20 3.94 -21.25
C THR A 60 3.71 3.77 -21.53
N ALA A 61 3.21 2.57 -21.81
CA ALA A 61 1.79 2.30 -21.96
C ALA A 61 1.03 2.52 -20.66
N LEU A 62 1.55 2.01 -19.54
CA LEU A 62 1.02 2.24 -18.20
C LEU A 62 1.02 3.74 -17.84
N SER A 63 2.10 4.46 -18.17
CA SER A 63 2.19 5.92 -17.96
C SER A 63 1.01 6.67 -18.60
N ARG A 64 0.64 6.32 -19.83
CA ARG A 64 -0.48 6.94 -20.54
C ARG A 64 -1.84 6.69 -19.87
N ILE A 65 -1.95 5.60 -19.12
CA ILE A 65 -3.18 5.22 -18.40
C ILE A 65 -3.27 5.96 -17.06
N VAL A 66 -2.15 6.07 -16.31
CA VAL A 66 -2.20 6.49 -14.90
C VAL A 66 -1.80 7.95 -14.66
N ARG A 67 -1.15 8.62 -15.61
CA ARG A 67 -0.61 9.99 -15.42
C ARG A 67 -1.69 11.07 -15.31
N ASP A 68 -2.80 10.90 -16.01
CA ASP A 68 -3.89 11.89 -16.05
C ASP A 68 -4.89 11.57 -14.93
N HIS A 69 -4.74 12.28 -13.80
CA HIS A 69 -5.57 12.08 -12.62
C HIS A 69 -6.18 13.40 -12.13
N THR A 70 -7.18 13.31 -11.27
CA THR A 70 -7.77 14.48 -10.63
C THR A 70 -6.80 15.03 -9.59
N VAL A 71 -6.20 16.19 -9.90
CA VAL A 71 -5.28 16.88 -8.98
C VAL A 71 -6.05 17.42 -7.78
N ARG A 72 -5.62 17.06 -6.58
CA ARG A 72 -6.20 17.52 -5.33
C ARG A 72 -5.63 18.87 -4.90
N THR A 73 -6.32 19.60 -4.03
CA THR A 73 -5.68 20.72 -3.34
C THR A 73 -4.89 20.21 -2.13
N TYR A 74 -3.83 20.91 -1.76
CA TYR A 74 -3.04 20.53 -0.59
C TYR A 74 -3.85 20.54 0.73
N ALA A 75 -4.92 21.33 0.80
CA ALA A 75 -5.84 21.33 1.93
C ALA A 75 -6.74 20.09 1.98
N ASN A 76 -7.20 19.59 0.82
CA ASN A 76 -8.06 18.42 0.75
C ASN A 76 -7.38 17.14 1.26
N LEU A 77 -6.04 17.06 1.20
CA LEU A 77 -5.30 15.88 1.65
C LEU A 77 -5.61 15.47 3.10
N TRP A 78 -5.98 16.42 3.97
CA TRP A 78 -6.37 16.10 5.34
C TRP A 78 -7.66 15.29 5.45
N ASP A 79 -8.61 15.55 4.54
CA ASP A 79 -9.86 14.81 4.47
C ASP A 79 -9.65 13.51 3.68
N ASP A 80 -8.85 13.57 2.60
CA ASP A 80 -8.54 12.42 1.75
C ASP A 80 -7.88 11.30 2.57
N PHE A 81 -6.97 11.62 3.49
CA PHE A 81 -6.32 10.63 4.38
C PHE A 81 -7.29 9.88 5.30
N ARG A 82 -8.47 10.44 5.60
CA ARG A 82 -9.50 9.73 6.36
C ARG A 82 -10.05 8.52 5.61
N GLU A 83 -10.00 8.56 4.29
CA GLU A 83 -10.46 7.49 3.42
C GLU A 83 -9.32 6.56 3.00
N THR A 84 -8.12 7.12 2.79
CA THR A 84 -7.00 6.38 2.22
C THR A 84 -6.07 5.76 3.27
N ASP A 85 -5.95 6.36 4.46
CA ASP A 85 -4.93 6.00 5.44
C ASP A 85 -5.53 5.86 6.86
N CYS A 86 -6.75 5.32 6.96
CA CYS A 86 -7.42 5.05 8.22
C CYS A 86 -7.23 3.59 8.63
N ARG A 87 -6.72 3.37 9.85
CA ARG A 87 -6.65 2.05 10.47
C ARG A 87 -8.04 1.52 10.82
N PRO A 88 -8.22 0.19 10.98
CA PRO A 88 -9.51 -0.40 11.36
C PRO A 88 -10.10 0.13 12.68
N ASP A 89 -9.26 0.68 13.58
CA ASP A 89 -9.68 1.31 14.83
C ASP A 89 -10.04 2.80 14.71
N GLY A 90 -10.03 3.36 13.48
CA GLY A 90 -10.37 4.74 13.18
C GLY A 90 -9.22 5.74 13.38
N LYS A 91 -8.02 5.27 13.66
CA LYS A 91 -6.83 6.10 13.83
C LYS A 91 -6.04 6.25 12.54
N VAL A 92 -5.15 7.22 12.51
CA VAL A 92 -4.25 7.46 11.38
C VAL A 92 -3.29 6.28 11.20
N TRP A 93 -3.11 5.83 9.97
CA TRP A 93 -2.10 4.82 9.62
C TRP A 93 -0.76 5.50 9.35
N ASP A 94 0.09 5.50 10.35
CA ASP A 94 1.45 6.06 10.26
C ASP A 94 2.44 4.94 9.90
N MET A 95 3.18 5.11 8.81
CA MET A 95 4.19 4.14 8.36
C MET A 95 5.62 4.48 8.81
N TYR A 96 5.80 5.58 9.58
CA TYR A 96 7.13 6.01 10.03
C TYR A 96 7.37 5.80 11.52
N SER A 97 6.30 5.59 12.31
CA SER A 97 6.39 5.35 13.75
C SER A 97 5.42 4.26 14.21
N CYS A 98 5.86 3.45 15.18
CA CYS A 98 5.06 2.39 15.78
C CYS A 98 4.39 2.78 17.11
N ILE A 99 4.59 4.00 17.58
CA ILE A 99 4.04 4.46 18.87
C ILE A 99 2.90 5.47 18.72
N THR A 100 2.55 5.84 17.48
CA THR A 100 1.55 6.86 17.20
C THR A 100 0.12 6.33 17.29
N ASP A 101 -0.77 7.16 17.79
CA ASP A 101 -2.20 6.87 17.94
C ASP A 101 -3.03 8.10 17.55
N PHE A 102 -2.67 8.72 16.43
CA PHE A 102 -3.21 10.00 15.99
C PHE A 102 -4.68 9.92 15.61
N THR A 103 -5.42 10.96 16.01
CA THR A 103 -6.81 11.18 15.65
C THR A 103 -6.90 12.20 14.52
N PHE A 104 -7.63 11.87 13.47
CA PHE A 104 -7.88 12.79 12.35
C PHE A 104 -8.56 14.07 12.81
N GLY A 105 -8.02 15.22 12.38
CA GLY A 105 -8.52 16.54 12.73
C GLY A 105 -7.88 17.12 13.98
N ASP A 106 -7.62 16.31 15.01
CA ASP A 106 -7.10 16.77 16.29
C ASP A 106 -5.56 16.83 16.31
N ASP A 107 -4.91 15.81 15.71
CA ASP A 107 -3.46 15.66 15.77
C ASP A 107 -2.75 16.04 14.45
N GLN A 108 -3.48 16.63 13.51
CA GLN A 108 -2.92 17.08 12.23
C GLN A 108 -2.24 18.43 12.32
N ALA A 109 -1.13 18.58 11.62
CA ALA A 109 -0.34 19.81 11.47
C ALA A 109 0.16 20.41 12.81
N GLY A 110 0.86 21.50 12.72
CA GLY A 110 1.30 22.22 13.89
C GLY A 110 2.73 21.95 14.30
N ASN A 111 3.06 22.37 15.50
CA ASN A 111 4.39 22.24 16.05
C ASN A 111 4.54 20.85 16.70
N PHE A 112 5.48 20.09 16.21
CA PHE A 112 5.94 18.85 16.85
C PHE A 112 7.35 19.04 17.38
N ARG A 113 7.65 18.49 18.55
CA ARG A 113 8.95 18.53 19.21
C ARG A 113 9.52 17.15 19.44
N ALA A 114 8.65 16.16 19.48
CA ALA A 114 8.97 14.77 19.70
C ALA A 114 8.08 13.88 18.84
N GLU A 115 8.50 12.63 18.70
CA GLU A 115 7.71 11.56 18.11
C GLU A 115 6.43 11.35 18.94
N GLY A 116 5.30 11.21 18.26
CA GLY A 116 3.98 11.08 18.87
C GLY A 116 3.23 12.39 19.09
N ASP A 117 3.82 13.57 18.81
CA ASP A 117 3.16 14.86 19.03
C ASP A 117 2.03 15.13 18.02
N LYS A 118 2.35 15.09 16.74
CA LYS A 118 1.46 15.42 15.61
C LYS A 118 1.89 14.71 14.33
N TYR A 119 0.93 14.47 13.44
CA TYR A 119 1.23 14.00 12.09
C TYR A 119 1.15 15.12 11.06
N ASN A 120 1.87 14.95 9.96
CA ASN A 120 1.84 15.86 8.82
C ASN A 120 1.68 15.08 7.49
N ARG A 121 1.77 15.80 6.36
CA ARG A 121 1.66 15.26 5.01
C ARG A 121 3.06 15.02 4.47
N GLU A 122 3.47 13.76 4.50
CA GLU A 122 4.75 13.32 3.98
C GLU A 122 4.72 13.14 2.47
N HIS A 123 5.69 13.73 1.78
CA HIS A 123 6.03 13.40 0.41
C HIS A 123 7.08 12.29 0.42
N SER A 124 6.65 11.03 0.43
CA SER A 124 7.57 9.88 0.48
C SER A 124 8.52 9.81 -0.71
N PHE A 125 8.10 10.31 -1.86
CA PHE A 125 8.99 10.74 -2.95
C PHE A 125 9.24 12.24 -2.75
N PRO A 126 10.44 12.67 -2.32
CA PRO A 126 10.67 14.02 -1.80
C PRO A 126 10.35 15.12 -2.81
N LYS A 127 9.54 16.08 -2.39
CA LYS A 127 9.18 17.22 -3.25
C LYS A 127 10.36 18.05 -3.72
N SER A 128 11.46 18.09 -2.97
CA SER A 128 12.69 18.77 -3.39
C SER A 128 13.29 18.18 -4.67
N TRP A 129 12.96 16.92 -4.99
CA TRP A 129 13.45 16.25 -6.19
C TRP A 129 12.88 16.81 -7.50
N TRP A 130 11.77 17.56 -7.42
CA TRP A 130 11.25 18.34 -8.57
C TRP A 130 11.22 19.86 -8.31
N GLY A 131 12.06 20.34 -7.37
CA GLY A 131 12.13 21.74 -7.02
C GLY A 131 11.02 22.26 -6.10
N GLY A 132 10.17 21.40 -5.60
CA GLY A 132 9.14 21.71 -4.60
C GLY A 132 7.96 22.53 -5.11
N SER A 133 7.79 22.68 -6.43
CA SER A 133 6.70 23.44 -7.03
C SER A 133 5.34 22.86 -6.66
N SER A 134 4.48 23.68 -6.07
CA SER A 134 3.09 23.32 -5.75
C SER A 134 2.17 23.33 -6.99
N GLY A 135 2.67 23.75 -8.14
CA GLY A 135 1.96 23.68 -9.42
C GLY A 135 2.08 22.34 -10.13
N GLU A 136 2.99 21.49 -9.67
CA GLU A 136 3.15 20.13 -10.21
C GLU A 136 2.03 19.21 -9.69
N ALA A 137 1.47 18.37 -10.55
CA ALA A 137 0.46 17.39 -10.16
C ALA A 137 0.98 16.45 -9.05
N ALA A 138 2.27 16.12 -9.08
CA ALA A 138 2.95 15.33 -8.05
C ALA A 138 2.84 15.94 -6.65
N TYR A 139 2.64 17.27 -6.51
CA TYR A 139 2.58 17.92 -5.20
C TYR A 139 1.42 17.44 -4.33
N THR A 140 0.35 16.91 -4.92
CA THR A 140 -0.85 16.46 -4.22
C THR A 140 -1.30 15.06 -4.63
N ASP A 141 -0.42 14.28 -5.27
CA ASP A 141 -0.73 12.92 -5.65
C ASP A 141 -0.69 11.97 -4.46
N LEU A 142 -1.85 11.41 -4.11
CA LEU A 142 -2.05 10.54 -2.96
C LEU A 142 -1.21 9.26 -3.02
N PHE A 143 -0.77 8.82 -4.20
CA PHE A 143 0.04 7.59 -4.30
C PHE A 143 1.44 7.70 -3.69
N HIS A 144 1.91 8.90 -3.37
CA HIS A 144 3.16 9.08 -2.63
C HIS A 144 3.05 10.01 -1.42
N LEU A 145 1.83 10.47 -1.12
CA LEU A 145 1.55 11.28 0.05
C LEU A 145 0.93 10.43 1.16
N TYR A 146 1.51 10.50 2.35
CA TYR A 146 1.07 9.75 3.51
C TYR A 146 0.97 10.62 4.75
N PRO A 147 0.02 10.36 5.66
CA PRO A 147 0.05 10.94 6.99
C PRO A 147 1.12 10.22 7.82
N THR A 148 2.13 10.93 8.28
CA THR A 148 3.20 10.35 9.09
C THR A 148 3.53 11.24 10.28
N ASP A 149 4.11 10.66 11.33
CA ASP A 149 4.64 11.41 12.45
C ASP A 149 5.53 12.56 11.97
N GLY A 150 5.24 13.78 12.42
CA GLY A 150 5.92 14.99 11.93
C GLY A 150 7.38 15.05 12.35
N TYR A 151 7.73 14.52 13.53
CA TYR A 151 9.10 14.50 14.01
C TYR A 151 9.94 13.49 13.21
N VAL A 152 9.41 12.30 12.95
CA VAL A 152 10.09 11.26 12.16
C VAL A 152 10.20 11.69 10.69
N ASN A 153 9.17 12.34 10.13
CA ASN A 153 9.26 12.99 8.82
C ASN A 153 10.38 14.04 8.78
N GLY A 154 10.48 14.88 9.83
CA GLY A 154 11.60 15.82 9.97
C GLY A 154 12.96 15.12 10.09
N MET A 155 13.02 13.97 10.74
CA MET A 155 14.23 13.13 10.82
C MET A 155 14.61 12.57 9.44
N ARG A 156 13.63 12.16 8.63
CA ARG A 156 13.82 11.68 7.27
C ARG A 156 14.29 12.84 6.36
N GLY A 157 13.64 14.00 6.43
CA GLY A 157 13.94 15.13 5.54
C GLY A 157 13.77 14.73 4.06
N ASN A 158 14.80 14.98 3.25
CA ASN A 158 14.83 14.62 1.81
C ASN A 158 15.73 13.42 1.52
N LEU A 159 16.12 12.65 2.55
CA LEU A 159 17.00 11.50 2.37
C LEU A 159 16.33 10.46 1.43
N PRO A 160 17.11 9.83 0.56
CA PRO A 160 16.60 8.71 -0.22
C PRO A 160 16.27 7.54 0.72
N PHE A 161 15.36 6.69 0.31
CA PHE A 161 15.18 5.40 0.95
C PHE A 161 16.40 4.50 0.73
N GLY A 162 16.69 3.64 1.70
CA GLY A 162 17.80 2.70 1.63
C GLY A 162 17.93 1.83 2.86
N GLU A 163 18.83 0.86 2.81
CA GLU A 163 19.20 0.01 3.95
C GLU A 163 20.30 0.69 4.77
N VAL A 164 20.11 0.78 6.07
CA VAL A 164 21.07 1.42 6.99
C VAL A 164 22.14 0.43 7.46
N LYS A 165 23.40 0.77 7.22
CA LYS A 165 24.55 -0.01 7.69
C LYS A 165 24.79 0.13 9.18
N SER A 166 24.62 1.33 9.72
CA SER A 166 24.78 1.65 11.14
C SER A 166 23.86 2.82 11.49
N VAL A 167 23.09 2.66 12.55
CA VAL A 167 22.07 3.62 12.94
C VAL A 167 22.72 4.87 13.54
N THR A 168 22.39 6.04 13.00
CA THR A 168 22.75 7.36 13.54
C THR A 168 21.59 8.04 14.24
N LYS A 169 20.36 7.85 13.72
CA LYS A 169 19.10 8.26 14.34
C LYS A 169 18.06 7.19 14.08
N GLN A 170 17.06 7.10 14.94
CA GLN A 170 15.93 6.18 14.75
C GLN A 170 14.68 6.71 15.43
N SER A 171 13.52 6.26 14.96
CA SER A 171 12.24 6.41 15.65
C SER A 171 12.13 5.40 16.80
N ALA A 172 11.09 5.48 17.58
CA ALA A 172 10.84 4.59 18.70
C ALA A 172 11.00 3.11 18.29
N GLN A 173 11.64 2.34 19.15
CA GLN A 173 11.91 0.91 18.95
C GLN A 173 12.75 0.57 17.70
N GLY A 174 13.36 1.58 17.04
CA GLY A 174 14.11 1.38 15.80
C GLY A 174 13.22 1.09 14.58
N PHE A 175 11.96 1.52 14.62
CA PHE A 175 10.98 1.26 13.58
C PHE A 175 11.40 1.89 12.23
N SER A 176 11.80 3.16 12.26
CA SER A 176 12.48 3.82 11.15
C SER A 176 13.89 4.23 11.55
N LYS A 177 14.84 4.20 10.62
CA LYS A 177 16.26 4.44 10.91
C LYS A 177 16.86 5.40 9.89
N VAL A 178 17.90 6.13 10.34
CA VAL A 178 18.76 6.97 9.50
C VAL A 178 20.20 6.58 9.73
N GLY A 179 20.97 6.48 8.68
CA GLY A 179 22.40 6.18 8.74
C GLY A 179 23.05 6.04 7.38
N PRO A 180 24.35 5.75 7.31
CA PRO A 180 25.02 5.45 6.06
C PRO A 180 24.39 4.24 5.36
N CYS A 181 24.28 4.31 4.03
CA CYS A 181 23.70 3.22 3.24
C CYS A 181 24.59 1.96 3.26
N SER A 182 23.96 0.80 3.33
CA SER A 182 24.62 -0.51 3.18
C SER A 182 24.51 -1.08 1.77
N VAL A 183 23.60 -0.54 0.94
CA VAL A 183 23.38 -1.01 -0.43
C VAL A 183 24.59 -0.68 -1.30
N SER A 184 25.10 -1.67 -2.01
CA SER A 184 26.22 -1.47 -2.93
C SER A 184 25.88 -0.45 -4.03
N GLY A 185 26.79 0.46 -4.34
CA GLY A 185 26.59 1.51 -5.35
C GLY A 185 26.18 2.87 -4.82
N TYR A 186 25.85 2.96 -3.51
CA TYR A 186 25.60 4.23 -2.83
C TYR A 186 26.19 4.23 -1.42
N SER A 187 26.85 5.33 -1.02
CA SER A 187 27.51 5.47 0.28
C SER A 187 27.02 6.64 1.13
N GLY A 188 26.02 7.37 0.65
CA GLY A 188 25.43 8.49 1.39
C GLY A 188 24.52 8.04 2.54
N THR A 189 23.93 9.02 3.21
CA THR A 189 22.93 8.78 4.25
C THR A 189 21.59 8.45 3.63
N VAL A 190 20.89 7.47 4.23
CA VAL A 190 19.56 7.01 3.80
C VAL A 190 18.59 6.97 4.98
N PHE A 191 17.32 6.92 4.67
CA PHE A 191 16.26 6.59 5.59
C PHE A 191 15.74 5.17 5.29
N GLU A 192 15.74 4.32 6.29
CA GLU A 192 15.23 2.95 6.21
C GLU A 192 13.88 2.90 6.94
N PRO A 193 12.76 2.65 6.23
CA PRO A 193 11.46 2.41 6.86
C PRO A 193 11.42 1.02 7.49
N ALA A 194 10.38 0.75 8.29
CA ALA A 194 10.13 -0.59 8.81
C ALA A 194 9.96 -1.61 7.68
N ASP A 195 10.41 -2.84 7.91
CA ASP A 195 10.42 -3.88 6.88
C ASP A 195 9.03 -4.15 6.29
N GLU A 196 7.98 -4.05 7.11
CA GLU A 196 6.56 -4.23 6.72
C GLU A 196 5.99 -3.14 5.80
N TYR A 197 6.77 -2.10 5.46
CA TYR A 197 6.37 -1.01 4.54
C TYR A 197 7.38 -0.77 3.43
N LYS A 198 8.42 -1.57 3.35
CA LYS A 198 9.45 -1.44 2.29
C LYS A 198 8.84 -1.66 0.91
N GLY A 199 7.98 -2.68 0.77
CA GLY A 199 7.25 -2.96 -0.46
C GLY A 199 6.26 -1.86 -0.83
N ASP A 200 5.52 -1.33 0.15
CA ASP A 200 4.62 -0.17 -0.06
C ASP A 200 5.37 1.01 -0.69
N PHE A 201 6.56 1.36 -0.14
CA PHE A 201 7.36 2.44 -0.68
C PHE A 201 8.02 2.10 -2.02
N ALA A 202 8.42 0.85 -2.25
CA ALA A 202 8.92 0.42 -3.54
C ALA A 202 7.85 0.59 -4.64
N ARG A 203 6.64 0.10 -4.42
CA ARG A 203 5.50 0.26 -5.35
C ARG A 203 5.07 1.70 -5.53
N THR A 204 5.22 2.53 -4.50
CA THR A 204 5.07 4.00 -4.60
C THR A 204 6.09 4.59 -5.57
N TYR A 205 7.37 4.21 -5.47
CA TYR A 205 8.43 4.71 -6.34
C TYR A 205 8.27 4.22 -7.78
N PHE A 206 7.88 2.98 -8.00
CA PHE A 206 7.54 2.46 -9.32
C PHE A 206 6.37 3.21 -9.96
N TYR A 207 5.34 3.53 -9.16
CA TYR A 207 4.25 4.38 -9.62
C TYR A 207 4.74 5.77 -10.04
N MET A 208 5.54 6.44 -9.21
CA MET A 208 6.10 7.76 -9.52
C MET A 208 6.94 7.74 -10.81
N ALA A 209 7.78 6.72 -10.99
CA ALA A 209 8.55 6.53 -12.20
C ALA A 209 7.69 6.30 -13.44
N THR A 210 6.50 5.77 -13.27
CA THR A 210 5.55 5.47 -14.33
C THR A 210 4.64 6.66 -14.63
N ALA A 211 3.94 7.19 -13.62
CA ALA A 211 3.01 8.30 -13.79
C ALA A 211 3.71 9.57 -14.31
N TYR A 212 4.92 9.82 -13.83
CA TYR A 212 5.72 11.01 -14.14
C TYR A 212 6.91 10.73 -15.05
N GLU A 213 6.81 9.72 -15.92
CA GLU A 213 7.88 9.24 -16.80
C GLU A 213 8.59 10.38 -17.57
N SER A 214 7.83 11.33 -18.10
CA SER A 214 8.36 12.46 -18.87
C SER A 214 9.16 13.48 -18.02
N SER A 215 8.96 13.48 -16.71
CA SER A 215 9.58 14.42 -15.78
C SER A 215 10.86 13.88 -15.14
N PHE A 216 11.09 12.58 -15.16
CA PHE A 216 12.18 11.92 -14.45
C PHE A 216 13.57 12.41 -14.90
N ALA A 217 13.75 12.73 -16.17
CA ALA A 217 15.02 13.28 -16.66
C ALA A 217 15.35 14.63 -16.00
N ALA A 218 14.38 15.55 -15.96
CA ALA A 218 14.56 16.86 -15.34
C ALA A 218 14.70 16.75 -13.80
N TRP A 219 13.96 15.86 -13.17
CA TRP A 219 14.01 15.64 -11.72
C TRP A 219 15.37 15.10 -11.25
N ALA A 220 16.08 14.36 -12.10
CA ALA A 220 17.42 13.87 -11.80
C ALA A 220 18.50 14.99 -11.81
N GLU A 221 18.22 16.14 -12.39
CA GLU A 221 19.13 17.31 -12.37
C GLU A 221 19.11 18.03 -11.01
N SER A 222 18.15 17.68 -10.13
CA SER A 222 18.01 18.19 -8.77
C SER A 222 18.50 17.17 -7.74
N GLU A 223 18.05 17.30 -6.48
CA GLU A 223 18.34 16.33 -5.40
C GLU A 223 17.89 14.89 -5.75
N GLY A 224 16.91 14.74 -6.65
CA GLY A 224 16.46 13.43 -7.16
C GLY A 224 17.55 12.62 -7.84
N GLY A 225 18.58 13.27 -8.36
CA GLY A 225 19.74 12.60 -8.98
C GLY A 225 20.50 11.63 -8.06
N ILE A 226 20.14 11.55 -6.79
CA ILE A 226 20.64 10.51 -5.87
C ILE A 226 20.15 9.13 -6.31
N MET A 227 18.84 8.98 -6.57
CA MET A 227 18.21 7.73 -6.98
C MET A 227 17.87 7.66 -8.46
N LEU A 228 17.60 8.82 -9.10
CA LEU A 228 17.13 8.89 -10.48
C LEU A 228 18.29 8.84 -11.48
N ALA A 229 18.09 8.11 -12.58
CA ALA A 229 19.11 7.91 -13.63
C ALA A 229 19.12 9.00 -14.71
N GLY A 230 18.20 9.98 -14.67
CA GLY A 230 18.12 11.04 -15.66
C GLY A 230 17.51 10.60 -17.01
N ASN A 231 16.71 9.57 -17.00
CA ASN A 231 16.04 9.04 -18.20
C ASN A 231 14.66 8.48 -17.85
N ALA A 232 13.85 8.23 -18.88
CA ALA A 232 12.52 7.66 -18.71
C ALA A 232 12.58 6.17 -18.33
N TRP A 233 13.59 5.44 -18.77
CA TRP A 233 13.81 4.04 -18.48
C TRP A 233 15.33 3.73 -18.46
N PRO A 234 15.84 3.05 -17.42
CA PRO A 234 15.11 2.44 -16.30
C PRO A 234 14.51 3.45 -15.31
N GLY A 235 14.81 4.73 -15.39
CA GLY A 235 14.33 5.79 -14.49
C GLY A 235 15.17 5.90 -13.22
N PHE A 236 15.55 4.79 -12.63
CA PHE A 236 16.36 4.71 -11.41
C PHE A 236 17.80 4.30 -11.71
N LYS A 237 18.74 4.72 -10.85
CA LYS A 237 20.09 4.17 -10.82
C LYS A 237 20.05 2.70 -10.36
N ALA A 238 21.01 1.90 -10.83
CA ALA A 238 21.03 0.46 -10.56
C ALA A 238 20.87 0.11 -9.07
N TRP A 239 21.65 0.77 -8.19
CA TRP A 239 21.58 0.49 -6.76
C TRP A 239 20.17 0.68 -6.16
N ALA A 240 19.48 1.73 -6.63
CA ALA A 240 18.14 2.05 -6.14
C ALA A 240 17.09 1.10 -6.74
N LEU A 241 17.21 0.78 -8.03
CA LEU A 241 16.32 -0.14 -8.71
C LEU A 241 16.39 -1.55 -8.12
N ASP A 242 17.62 -2.08 -7.97
CA ASP A 242 17.83 -3.43 -7.42
C ASP A 242 17.26 -3.54 -5.99
N MET A 243 17.48 -2.51 -5.17
CA MET A 243 16.93 -2.45 -3.82
C MET A 243 15.38 -2.39 -3.83
N LEU A 244 14.78 -1.54 -4.67
CA LEU A 244 13.32 -1.41 -4.74
C LEU A 244 12.67 -2.70 -5.25
N LEU A 245 13.27 -3.40 -6.22
CA LEU A 245 12.79 -4.70 -6.68
C LEU A 245 12.83 -5.73 -5.56
N GLN A 246 13.93 -5.77 -4.80
CA GLN A 246 14.05 -6.67 -3.65
C GLN A 246 13.02 -6.35 -2.56
N TRP A 247 12.80 -5.07 -2.25
CA TRP A 247 11.80 -4.66 -1.27
C TRP A 247 10.38 -5.05 -1.68
N ALA A 248 10.04 -4.94 -2.97
CA ALA A 248 8.72 -5.34 -3.46
C ALA A 248 8.50 -6.86 -3.39
N GLU A 249 9.58 -7.66 -3.51
CA GLU A 249 9.54 -9.11 -3.36
C GLU A 249 9.44 -9.52 -1.88
N ASP A 250 10.23 -8.90 -1.00
CA ASP A 250 10.29 -9.24 0.43
C ASP A 250 9.02 -8.80 1.20
N ASP A 251 8.34 -7.76 0.73
CA ASP A 251 7.11 -7.21 1.30
C ASP A 251 6.01 -7.16 0.22
N PRO A 252 5.29 -8.26 0.00
CA PRO A 252 4.25 -8.38 -1.02
C PRO A 252 3.04 -7.48 -0.73
N VAL A 253 2.26 -7.18 -1.80
CA VAL A 253 1.07 -6.33 -1.72
C VAL A 253 0.11 -6.77 -0.62
N SER A 254 -0.10 -5.91 0.35
CA SER A 254 -0.96 -6.09 1.51
C SER A 254 -2.44 -5.77 1.22
N GLU A 255 -3.34 -6.15 2.12
CA GLU A 255 -4.75 -5.73 2.07
C GLU A 255 -4.88 -4.21 2.23
N LYS A 256 -4.08 -3.60 3.13
CA LYS A 256 -3.98 -2.14 3.30
C LYS A 256 -3.71 -1.41 1.99
N GLU A 257 -2.75 -1.90 1.19
CA GLU A 257 -2.43 -1.27 -0.09
C GLU A 257 -3.56 -1.41 -1.11
N ARG A 258 -4.24 -2.57 -1.17
CA ARG A 258 -5.39 -2.76 -2.04
C ARG A 258 -6.54 -1.82 -1.68
N ASP A 259 -6.89 -1.75 -0.41
CA ASP A 259 -7.95 -0.86 0.09
C ASP A 259 -7.60 0.60 -0.19
N ARG A 260 -6.34 0.97 0.05
CA ARG A 260 -5.84 2.32 -0.26
C ARG A 260 -5.90 2.63 -1.74
N ASN A 261 -5.52 1.71 -2.61
CA ASN A 261 -5.58 1.88 -4.07
C ASN A 261 -7.01 2.12 -4.56
N GLU A 262 -8.00 1.39 -4.01
CA GLU A 262 -9.42 1.61 -4.29
C GLU A 262 -9.89 2.99 -3.79
N ALA A 263 -9.52 3.40 -2.58
CA ALA A 263 -9.88 4.69 -2.02
C ALA A 263 -9.28 5.84 -2.84
N VAL A 264 -8.00 5.75 -3.22
CA VAL A 264 -7.34 6.75 -4.10
C VAL A 264 -8.02 6.78 -5.47
N TYR A 265 -8.39 5.63 -6.04
CA TYR A 265 -9.15 5.60 -7.30
C TYR A 265 -10.48 6.34 -7.19
N GLY A 266 -11.20 6.20 -6.09
CA GLY A 266 -12.43 6.95 -5.81
C GLY A 266 -12.23 8.47 -5.79
N ILE A 267 -11.03 8.93 -5.41
CA ILE A 267 -10.69 10.35 -5.24
C ILE A 267 -10.01 10.95 -6.48
N GLN A 268 -8.97 10.26 -7.00
CA GLN A 268 -8.10 10.75 -8.10
C GLN A 268 -8.44 10.17 -9.47
N HIS A 269 -9.22 9.10 -9.54
CA HIS A 269 -9.62 8.39 -10.76
C HIS A 269 -8.47 7.72 -11.51
N ASN A 270 -7.34 7.50 -10.83
CA ASN A 270 -6.23 6.69 -11.33
C ASN A 270 -5.85 5.63 -10.31
N ARG A 271 -5.02 4.67 -10.70
CA ARG A 271 -4.66 3.49 -9.93
C ARG A 271 -3.14 3.28 -9.93
N ASN A 272 -2.62 2.61 -8.92
CA ASN A 272 -1.25 2.12 -8.95
C ASN A 272 -1.21 0.70 -9.57
N PRO A 273 -0.64 0.54 -10.78
CA PRO A 273 -0.62 -0.76 -11.46
C PRO A 273 0.19 -1.83 -10.73
N TYR A 274 1.17 -1.43 -9.92
CA TYR A 274 2.02 -2.34 -9.15
C TYR A 274 1.34 -2.88 -7.88
N ILE A 275 0.18 -2.31 -7.51
CA ILE A 275 -0.72 -2.85 -6.48
C ILE A 275 -1.79 -3.73 -7.14
N ASP A 276 -2.34 -3.28 -8.29
CA ASP A 276 -3.36 -4.04 -9.02
C ASP A 276 -2.84 -5.37 -9.58
N TYR A 277 -1.58 -5.38 -10.01
CA TYR A 277 -0.88 -6.56 -10.56
C TYR A 277 0.41 -6.80 -9.75
N PRO A 278 0.34 -7.50 -8.61
CA PRO A 278 1.51 -7.79 -7.78
C PRO A 278 2.61 -8.47 -8.60
N GLY A 279 3.83 -7.94 -8.52
CA GLY A 279 4.96 -8.42 -9.31
C GLY A 279 5.10 -7.78 -10.70
N LEU A 280 4.23 -6.81 -11.08
CA LEU A 280 4.29 -6.15 -12.40
C LEU A 280 5.63 -5.41 -12.62
N GLU A 281 6.32 -5.01 -11.57
CA GLU A 281 7.67 -4.45 -11.63
C GLU A 281 8.67 -5.40 -12.28
N GLN A 282 8.45 -6.71 -12.17
CA GLN A 282 9.28 -7.72 -12.85
C GLN A 282 9.09 -7.71 -14.37
N TYR A 283 7.91 -7.38 -14.86
CA TYR A 283 7.64 -7.20 -16.29
C TYR A 283 8.21 -5.90 -16.85
N VAL A 284 8.38 -4.90 -15.99
CA VAL A 284 8.91 -3.60 -16.40
C VAL A 284 10.45 -3.57 -16.28
N TRP A 285 11.00 -4.00 -15.14
CA TRP A 285 12.44 -3.84 -14.84
C TRP A 285 13.16 -5.12 -14.46
N GLY A 286 12.42 -6.18 -14.09
CA GLY A 286 13.00 -7.41 -13.56
C GLY A 286 13.11 -8.53 -14.59
N GLU A 287 12.97 -9.78 -14.14
CA GLU A 287 13.27 -10.98 -14.93
C GLU A 287 12.23 -11.26 -16.03
N CYS A 288 11.05 -10.65 -15.98
CA CYS A 288 9.96 -10.83 -16.95
C CYS A 288 9.90 -9.75 -18.04
N GLN A 289 10.95 -8.93 -18.23
CA GLN A 289 10.94 -7.80 -19.18
C GLN A 289 10.64 -8.20 -20.65
N ASP A 290 10.93 -9.43 -21.03
CA ASP A 290 10.68 -9.95 -22.37
C ASP A 290 9.31 -10.63 -22.51
N VAL A 291 8.55 -10.72 -21.42
CA VAL A 291 7.20 -11.32 -21.39
C VAL A 291 6.17 -10.23 -21.65
N ALA A 292 5.23 -10.50 -22.56
CA ALA A 292 4.14 -9.56 -22.84
C ALA A 292 3.15 -9.53 -21.66
N PHE A 293 2.81 -8.34 -21.21
CA PHE A 293 1.75 -8.12 -20.24
C PHE A 293 0.37 -8.41 -20.87
N ASP A 294 -0.49 -9.08 -20.12
CA ASP A 294 -1.90 -9.27 -20.48
C ASP A 294 -2.78 -8.88 -19.28
N ALA A 295 -3.53 -7.80 -19.43
CA ALA A 295 -4.38 -7.28 -18.37
C ALA A 295 -5.51 -8.25 -17.97
N ALA A 296 -6.01 -9.07 -18.90
CA ALA A 296 -7.09 -10.02 -18.68
C ALA A 296 -6.60 -11.42 -18.23
N ASP A 297 -5.35 -11.76 -18.56
CA ASP A 297 -4.74 -13.04 -18.23
C ASP A 297 -3.34 -12.86 -17.63
N TYR A 298 -3.25 -11.96 -16.63
CA TYR A 298 -2.00 -11.67 -15.93
C TYR A 298 -1.42 -12.91 -15.28
N LYS A 299 -0.13 -13.13 -15.49
CA LYS A 299 0.61 -14.24 -14.88
C LYS A 299 1.55 -13.71 -13.80
N ASP A 300 1.47 -14.29 -12.64
CA ASP A 300 2.43 -14.02 -11.57
C ASP A 300 3.86 -14.34 -12.06
N PRO A 301 4.81 -13.39 -11.94
CA PRO A 301 6.21 -13.61 -12.32
C PRO A 301 6.82 -14.90 -11.77
N ALA A 302 6.53 -15.27 -10.54
CA ALA A 302 7.02 -16.49 -9.92
C ALA A 302 6.60 -17.75 -10.69
N THR A 303 5.47 -17.73 -11.39
CA THR A 303 5.01 -18.84 -12.22
C THR A 303 5.70 -18.89 -13.59
N ILE A 304 6.19 -17.74 -14.08
CA ILE A 304 6.86 -17.63 -15.39
C ILE A 304 8.31 -18.06 -15.31
N VAL A 305 9.02 -17.59 -14.28
CA VAL A 305 10.48 -17.82 -14.12
C VAL A 305 10.77 -19.26 -13.65
N GLY A 306 9.73 -20.04 -13.38
CA GLY A 306 9.88 -21.46 -12.99
C GLY A 306 10.53 -21.63 -11.60
N ILE A 307 10.64 -20.55 -10.85
CA ILE A 307 10.97 -20.59 -9.44
C ILE A 307 9.70 -21.05 -8.74
N SER A 308 9.51 -22.37 -8.65
CA SER A 308 8.71 -22.91 -7.57
C SER A 308 9.43 -22.49 -6.28
N VAL A 309 9.09 -21.33 -5.74
CA VAL A 309 9.38 -21.06 -4.33
C VAL A 309 8.74 -22.25 -3.62
N PRO A 310 9.49 -23.12 -2.95
CA PRO A 310 8.87 -24.08 -2.08
C PRO A 310 8.04 -23.22 -1.15
N VAL A 311 6.72 -23.34 -1.19
CA VAL A 311 5.89 -22.87 -0.09
C VAL A 311 6.40 -23.71 1.08
N ALA A 312 7.39 -23.16 1.78
CA ALA A 312 7.83 -23.71 3.04
C ALA A 312 6.54 -23.69 3.84
N ALA A 313 6.02 -24.88 4.12
CA ALA A 313 4.97 -25.01 5.11
C ALA A 313 5.51 -24.17 6.29
N PRO A 314 4.78 -23.16 6.79
CA PRO A 314 5.29 -22.26 7.79
C PRO A 314 5.89 -23.14 8.88
N SER A 315 7.20 -23.04 9.08
CA SER A 315 7.83 -23.77 10.17
C SER A 315 7.12 -23.27 11.41
N ASP A 316 6.86 -24.14 12.39
CA ASP A 316 6.25 -23.70 13.66
C ASP A 316 7.00 -22.53 14.30
N ALA A 317 8.20 -22.21 13.80
CA ALA A 317 9.01 -21.07 14.21
C ALA A 317 8.52 -19.72 13.66
N ASP A 318 7.85 -19.68 12.51
CA ASP A 318 7.47 -18.45 11.80
C ASP A 318 6.03 -18.00 12.11
N VAL A 319 5.25 -18.83 12.78
CA VAL A 319 3.89 -18.46 13.17
C VAL A 319 3.93 -17.43 14.29
N PRO A 320 3.41 -16.22 14.08
CA PRO A 320 3.39 -15.22 15.14
C PRO A 320 2.48 -15.68 16.29
N VAL A 321 3.00 -15.54 17.51
CA VAL A 321 2.30 -15.91 18.74
C VAL A 321 1.85 -14.64 19.45
N TYR A 322 0.59 -14.60 19.88
CA TYR A 322 -0.02 -13.45 20.53
C TYR A 322 -0.45 -13.79 21.95
N ASP A 323 -0.42 -12.82 22.85
CA ASP A 323 -1.09 -12.93 24.15
C ASP A 323 -2.60 -12.79 24.01
N LEU A 324 -3.32 -12.94 25.12
CA LEU A 324 -4.80 -12.83 25.13
C LEU A 324 -5.31 -11.41 24.84
N GLN A 325 -4.44 -10.41 24.86
CA GLN A 325 -4.72 -9.01 24.50
C GLN A 325 -4.36 -8.71 23.05
N GLY A 326 -3.94 -9.71 22.27
CA GLY A 326 -3.61 -9.55 20.85
C GLY A 326 -2.22 -8.99 20.57
N ARG A 327 -1.32 -8.88 21.59
CA ARG A 327 0.04 -8.39 21.40
C ARG A 327 0.96 -9.53 20.99
N ARG A 328 1.79 -9.32 19.97
CA ARG A 328 2.80 -10.29 19.52
C ARG A 328 3.84 -10.52 20.63
N ILE A 329 4.12 -11.78 20.94
CA ILE A 329 5.10 -12.17 21.96
C ILE A 329 6.21 -13.04 21.37
N ALA A 330 7.45 -12.85 21.87
CA ALA A 330 8.56 -13.70 21.48
C ALA A 330 8.42 -15.11 22.08
N ARG A 331 8.61 -16.16 21.30
CA ARG A 331 8.48 -17.57 21.71
C ARG A 331 9.28 -17.95 22.96
N ARG A 332 10.39 -17.26 23.22
CA ARG A 332 11.23 -17.50 24.44
C ARG A 332 10.55 -17.13 25.78
N HIS A 333 9.38 -16.50 25.76
CA HIS A 333 8.63 -16.10 26.95
C HIS A 333 7.31 -16.85 27.10
N LEU A 334 7.24 -18.09 26.62
CA LEU A 334 6.02 -18.86 26.58
C LEU A 334 5.75 -19.59 27.90
N HIS A 335 5.10 -18.88 28.83
CA HIS A 335 4.43 -19.52 29.97
C HIS A 335 2.98 -19.02 30.03
N GLY A 336 2.01 -19.95 30.07
CA GLY A 336 0.59 -19.62 30.18
C GLY A 336 -0.23 -19.86 28.93
N ILE A 337 -1.41 -19.21 28.86
CA ILE A 337 -2.36 -19.35 27.74
C ILE A 337 -2.02 -18.32 26.67
N ARG A 338 -1.93 -18.76 25.41
CA ARG A 338 -1.66 -17.93 24.23
C ARG A 338 -2.54 -18.31 23.03
N ILE A 339 -2.53 -17.49 22.00
CA ILE A 339 -3.16 -17.79 20.73
C ILE A 339 -2.08 -18.12 19.68
N GLU A 340 -2.18 -19.26 19.05
CA GLU A 340 -1.28 -19.74 18.02
C GLU A 340 -2.12 -20.32 16.87
N ASN A 341 -1.91 -19.84 15.63
CA ASN A 341 -2.77 -20.18 14.47
C ASN A 341 -4.26 -19.97 14.75
N GLY A 342 -4.64 -18.88 15.43
CA GLY A 342 -6.04 -18.60 15.78
C GLY A 342 -6.64 -19.54 16.83
N LYS A 343 -5.84 -20.45 17.43
CA LYS A 343 -6.29 -21.40 18.48
C LYS A 343 -5.67 -21.07 19.81
N LYS A 344 -6.44 -21.27 20.87
CA LYS A 344 -5.99 -21.11 22.26
C LYS A 344 -5.14 -22.34 22.67
N VAL A 345 -3.88 -22.09 23.04
CA VAL A 345 -2.94 -23.14 23.45
C VAL A 345 -2.45 -22.83 24.88
N ALA A 346 -2.37 -23.84 25.73
CA ALA A 346 -1.83 -23.75 27.09
C ALA A 346 -0.54 -24.61 27.18
N HIS A 347 0.48 -24.08 27.87
CA HIS A 347 1.71 -24.79 28.21
C HIS A 347 2.01 -24.69 29.68
#